data_c896c89c39d1bfece2765239570ba401
#
_entry.id   c896c89c39d1bfece2765239570ba401
#
_cell.length_a   1.000
_cell.length_b   1.000
_cell.length_c   1.000
_cell.angle_alpha   90.00
_cell.angle_beta   90.00
_cell.angle_gamma   90.00
#
_symmetry.space_group_name_H-M   'P 1'
#
loop_
_entity.id
_entity.type
_entity.pdbx_description
1 polymer ?
#
loop_
_entity_poly.entity_id
_entity_poly.type
_entity_poly.pdbx_seq_one_letter_code
_entity_poly.pdbx_strand_id
1 'polypeptide(L)'
;MRYFIAAELDVSVEDVDAFVLGGHGDTMVPLPRYATVNGIPLPQLLPADRIEAINDRTRKGGIEIVNYYKTGSAYYAPGASAYEMVAAILGDKQKILPCAVYLQGEYGLRDLFVGVPCYPIFRRFDELFQLDRGPACLGHSDHRSPVTTRIVLEPLRSSRYSSWSMNGY
;
A
#
# COMPACT_ATOMS: atom_id res chain seq x y z
N MET A 1 4.29 -4.14 -8.43
CA MET A 1 4.79 -5.42 -7.88
C MET A 1 4.06 -6.61 -8.46
N ARG A 2 2.72 -6.76 -8.32
CA ARG A 2 1.94 -7.90 -8.85
C ARG A 2 2.26 -8.24 -10.30
N TYR A 3 2.22 -7.24 -11.19
CA TYR A 3 2.55 -7.41 -12.61
C TYR A 3 3.98 -7.95 -12.85
N PHE A 4 4.97 -7.48 -12.08
CA PHE A 4 6.36 -7.94 -12.26
C PHE A 4 6.57 -9.37 -11.80
N ILE A 5 5.87 -9.79 -10.72
CA ILE A 5 5.84 -11.18 -10.27
C ILE A 5 5.17 -12.07 -11.32
N ALA A 6 4.01 -11.64 -11.81
CA ALA A 6 3.26 -12.39 -12.82
C ALA A 6 4.06 -12.57 -14.11
N ALA A 7 4.73 -11.52 -14.58
CA ALA A 7 5.59 -11.57 -15.77
C ALA A 7 6.85 -12.44 -15.59
N GLU A 8 7.39 -12.50 -14.37
CA GLU A 8 8.56 -13.33 -14.06
C GLU A 8 8.22 -14.83 -14.06
N LEU A 9 7.02 -15.16 -13.59
CA LEU A 9 6.56 -16.55 -13.45
C LEU A 9 5.69 -17.02 -14.62
N ASP A 10 5.39 -16.15 -15.58
CA ASP A 10 4.48 -16.42 -16.70
C ASP A 10 3.09 -16.89 -16.25
N VAL A 11 2.52 -16.17 -15.26
CA VAL A 11 1.19 -16.47 -14.70
C VAL A 11 0.27 -15.26 -14.81
N SER A 12 -1.03 -15.44 -14.57
CA SER A 12 -1.99 -14.35 -14.50
C SER A 12 -1.68 -13.41 -13.33
N VAL A 13 -1.80 -12.10 -13.57
CA VAL A 13 -1.69 -11.09 -12.51
C VAL A 13 -2.83 -11.21 -11.47
N GLU A 14 -3.92 -11.86 -11.82
CA GLU A 14 -5.06 -12.10 -10.92
C GLU A 14 -4.73 -13.13 -9.85
N ASP A 15 -3.79 -14.04 -10.13
CA ASP A 15 -3.34 -15.07 -9.20
C ASP A 15 -2.27 -14.55 -8.22
N VAL A 16 -1.82 -13.30 -8.39
CA VAL A 16 -0.75 -12.73 -7.57
C VAL A 16 -1.31 -11.79 -6.52
N ASP A 17 -1.07 -12.09 -5.26
CA ASP A 17 -1.26 -11.19 -4.13
C ASP A 17 0.09 -10.60 -3.70
N ALA A 18 0.17 -9.28 -3.58
CA ALA A 18 1.38 -8.62 -3.13
C ALA A 18 1.07 -7.25 -2.51
N PHE A 19 1.81 -6.93 -1.44
CA PHE A 19 1.71 -5.66 -0.73
C PHE A 19 2.97 -4.83 -0.92
N VAL A 20 2.75 -3.53 -1.07
CA VAL A 20 3.79 -2.51 -1.02
C VAL A 20 3.36 -1.48 0.00
N LEU A 21 4.20 -1.20 0.97
CA LEU A 21 3.93 -0.29 2.09
C LEU A 21 4.90 0.90 2.06
N GLY A 22 4.84 1.74 3.10
CA GLY A 22 5.75 2.86 3.27
C GLY A 22 5.35 4.10 2.49
N GLY A 23 6.34 4.81 1.98
CA GLY A 23 6.13 6.00 1.16
C GLY A 23 5.97 5.71 -0.32
N HIS A 24 6.10 6.75 -1.15
CA HIS A 24 6.07 6.64 -2.61
C HIS A 24 7.50 6.78 -3.18
N GLY A 25 7.81 6.04 -4.23
CA GLY A 25 9.14 6.05 -4.84
C GLY A 25 10.18 5.31 -4.02
N ASP A 26 11.32 5.94 -3.73
CA ASP A 26 12.48 5.30 -3.08
C ASP A 26 12.19 4.85 -1.64
N THR A 27 11.20 5.45 -0.98
CA THR A 27 10.77 5.08 0.37
C THR A 27 9.72 3.96 0.39
N MET A 28 9.41 3.42 -0.76
CA MET A 28 8.51 2.28 -0.93
C MET A 28 9.13 0.99 -0.38
N VAL A 29 8.35 0.23 0.36
CA VAL A 29 8.76 -1.04 0.99
C VAL A 29 7.96 -2.19 0.39
N PRO A 30 8.45 -2.86 -0.67
CA PRO A 30 7.87 -4.10 -1.16
C PRO A 30 7.99 -5.19 -0.09
N LEU A 31 6.95 -6.02 0.04
CA LEU A 31 6.89 -7.09 1.04
C LEU A 31 6.82 -8.47 0.38
N PRO A 32 7.94 -8.99 -0.17
CA PRO A 32 7.95 -10.26 -0.88
C PRO A 32 7.58 -11.45 0.02
N ARG A 33 7.81 -11.37 1.32
CA ARG A 33 7.44 -12.44 2.28
C ARG A 33 5.92 -12.62 2.43
N TYR A 34 5.13 -11.58 2.11
CA TYR A 34 3.67 -11.63 2.10
C TYR A 34 3.10 -11.71 0.69
N ALA A 35 3.97 -11.77 -0.32
CA ALA A 35 3.54 -11.99 -1.69
C ALA A 35 3.30 -13.48 -1.92
N THR A 36 2.17 -13.79 -2.56
CA THR A 36 1.82 -15.16 -2.93
C THR A 36 1.36 -15.24 -4.38
N VAL A 37 1.49 -16.40 -4.96
CA VAL A 37 0.88 -16.75 -6.24
C VAL A 37 -0.11 -17.88 -5.96
N ASN A 38 -1.39 -17.57 -6.01
CA ASN A 38 -2.47 -18.50 -5.67
C ASN A 38 -2.24 -19.22 -4.32
N GLY A 39 -1.82 -18.46 -3.31
CA GLY A 39 -1.53 -18.95 -1.97
C GLY A 39 -0.13 -19.53 -1.74
N ILE A 40 0.67 -19.73 -2.79
CA ILE A 40 2.05 -20.21 -2.67
C ILE A 40 2.98 -19.03 -2.39
N PRO A 41 3.71 -19.01 -1.27
CA PRO A 41 4.62 -17.91 -0.94
C PRO A 41 5.69 -17.67 -2.00
N LEU A 42 5.88 -16.40 -2.39
CA LEU A 42 6.86 -16.00 -3.41
C LEU A 42 8.30 -16.53 -3.16
N PRO A 43 8.81 -16.57 -1.91
CA PRO A 43 10.15 -17.12 -1.64
C PRO A 43 10.31 -18.62 -1.91
N GLN A 44 9.20 -19.35 -2.11
CA GLN A 44 9.24 -20.76 -2.55
C GLN A 44 9.27 -20.91 -4.07
N LEU A 45 8.90 -19.87 -4.80
CA LEU A 45 8.78 -19.87 -6.26
C LEU A 45 9.99 -19.23 -6.95
N LEU A 46 10.63 -18.27 -6.31
CA LEU A 46 11.74 -17.53 -6.89
C LEU A 46 12.93 -17.45 -5.92
N PRO A 47 14.17 -17.49 -6.46
CA PRO A 47 15.36 -17.26 -5.67
C PRO A 47 15.49 -15.79 -5.25
N ALA A 48 16.28 -15.53 -4.20
CA ALA A 48 16.37 -14.23 -3.53
C ALA A 48 16.84 -13.10 -4.47
N ASP A 49 17.75 -13.37 -5.39
CA ASP A 49 18.25 -12.41 -6.37
C ASP A 49 17.14 -11.94 -7.34
N ARG A 50 16.26 -12.84 -7.78
CA ARG A 50 15.12 -12.50 -8.64
C ARG A 50 14.08 -11.69 -7.88
N ILE A 51 13.83 -12.05 -6.62
CA ILE A 51 12.92 -11.29 -5.75
C ILE A 51 13.44 -9.85 -5.55
N GLU A 52 14.75 -9.67 -5.32
CA GLU A 52 15.32 -8.34 -5.15
C GLU A 52 15.27 -7.52 -6.45
N ALA A 53 15.50 -8.13 -7.59
CA ALA A 53 15.33 -7.48 -8.88
C ALA A 53 13.88 -6.99 -9.10
N ILE A 54 12.88 -7.79 -8.68
CA ILE A 54 11.45 -7.39 -8.71
C ILE A 54 11.18 -6.23 -7.75
N ASN A 55 11.77 -6.24 -6.54
CA ASN A 55 11.64 -5.17 -5.57
C ASN A 55 12.18 -3.85 -6.13
N ASP A 56 13.37 -3.88 -6.71
CA ASP A 56 14.00 -2.70 -7.33
C ASP A 56 13.20 -2.15 -8.51
N ARG A 57 12.70 -3.04 -9.36
CA ARG A 57 11.83 -2.64 -10.47
C ARG A 57 10.50 -2.09 -9.96
N THR A 58 9.97 -2.61 -8.86
CA THR A 58 8.74 -2.09 -8.23
C THR A 58 8.93 -0.65 -7.76
N ARG A 59 10.04 -0.33 -7.09
CA ARG A 59 10.38 1.05 -6.67
C ARG A 59 10.50 2.01 -7.85
N LYS A 60 10.99 1.54 -8.97
CA LYS A 60 11.23 2.32 -10.19
C LYS A 60 10.08 2.28 -11.20
N GLY A 61 9.01 1.54 -10.92
CA GLY A 61 7.93 1.28 -11.88
C GLY A 61 7.23 2.54 -12.41
N GLY A 62 7.06 3.57 -11.60
CA GLY A 62 6.52 4.86 -12.04
C GLY A 62 7.44 5.57 -13.04
N ILE A 63 8.74 5.58 -12.78
CA ILE A 63 9.76 6.17 -13.66
C ILE A 63 9.84 5.39 -14.98
N GLU A 64 9.74 4.06 -14.94
CA GLU A 64 9.72 3.22 -16.14
C GLU A 64 8.56 3.64 -17.07
N ILE A 65 7.36 3.85 -16.54
CA ILE A 65 6.19 4.29 -17.31
C ILE A 65 6.39 5.69 -17.89
N VAL A 66 6.89 6.65 -17.09
CA VAL A 66 7.15 8.03 -17.55
C VAL A 66 8.18 8.05 -18.67
N ASN A 67 9.19 7.20 -18.62
CA ASN A 67 10.19 7.07 -19.67
C ASN A 67 9.60 6.56 -21.00
N TYR A 68 8.58 5.70 -20.95
CA TYR A 68 7.84 5.28 -22.15
C TYR A 68 6.99 6.41 -22.74
N TYR A 69 6.32 7.17 -21.90
CA TYR A 69 5.48 8.29 -22.36
C TYR A 69 6.30 9.49 -22.84
N LYS A 70 7.54 9.66 -22.34
CA LYS A 70 8.45 10.80 -22.61
C LYS A 70 7.91 12.15 -22.14
N THR A 71 6.61 12.33 -22.06
CA THR A 71 5.91 13.55 -21.61
C THR A 71 4.75 13.15 -20.70
N GLY A 72 4.48 13.92 -19.66
CA GLY A 72 3.38 13.68 -18.72
C GLY A 72 3.75 12.80 -17.53
N SER A 73 2.74 12.23 -16.89
CA SER A 73 2.84 11.43 -15.67
C SER A 73 2.19 10.07 -15.85
N ALA A 74 2.58 9.11 -15.00
CA ALA A 74 1.91 7.82 -14.90
C ALA A 74 0.58 7.99 -14.12
N TYR A 75 -0.57 8.03 -14.80
CA TYR A 75 -1.87 8.30 -14.19
C TYR A 75 -2.86 7.12 -14.25
N TYR A 76 -2.68 6.16 -15.14
CA TYR A 76 -3.60 5.01 -15.23
C TYR A 76 -3.59 4.14 -13.97
N ALA A 77 -2.41 3.78 -13.46
CA ALA A 77 -2.31 2.96 -12.26
C ALA A 77 -2.81 3.71 -11.00
N PRO A 78 -2.47 5.00 -10.75
CA PRO A 78 -3.10 5.79 -9.70
C PRO A 78 -4.62 5.88 -9.83
N GLY A 79 -5.15 6.10 -11.04
CA GLY A 79 -6.59 6.13 -11.29
C GLY A 79 -7.27 4.80 -10.96
N ALA A 80 -6.69 3.67 -11.37
CA ALA A 80 -7.18 2.33 -11.04
C ALA A 80 -7.15 2.07 -9.53
N SER A 81 -6.08 2.51 -8.84
CA SER A 81 -5.97 2.38 -7.38
C SER A 81 -7.04 3.20 -6.64
N ALA A 82 -7.27 4.45 -7.07
CA ALA A 82 -8.34 5.28 -6.52
C ALA A 82 -9.72 4.66 -6.76
N TYR A 83 -9.97 4.14 -7.95
CA TYR A 83 -11.21 3.43 -8.28
C TYR A 83 -11.42 2.22 -7.34
N GLU A 84 -10.37 1.41 -7.10
CA GLU A 84 -10.48 0.25 -6.23
C GLU A 84 -10.83 0.64 -4.79
N MET A 85 -10.23 1.72 -4.26
CA MET A 85 -10.58 2.26 -2.95
C MET A 85 -12.04 2.72 -2.89
N VAL A 86 -12.50 3.51 -3.88
CA VAL A 86 -13.87 4.00 -3.97
C VAL A 86 -14.86 2.83 -4.10
N ALA A 87 -14.57 1.85 -4.93
CA ALA A 87 -15.41 0.66 -5.11
C ALA A 87 -15.48 -0.21 -3.83
N ALA A 88 -14.40 -0.26 -3.04
CA ALA A 88 -14.39 -0.95 -1.76
C ALA A 88 -15.26 -0.22 -0.72
N ILE A 89 -15.19 1.12 -0.68
CA ILE A 89 -15.96 1.97 0.24
C ILE A 89 -17.45 1.92 -0.10
N LEU A 90 -17.81 2.21 -1.35
CA LEU A 90 -19.21 2.30 -1.77
C LEU A 90 -19.92 0.93 -1.77
N GLY A 91 -19.18 -0.13 -2.07
CA GLY A 91 -19.70 -1.50 -2.07
C GLY A 91 -19.60 -2.21 -0.72
N ASP A 92 -19.10 -1.55 0.34
CA ASP A 92 -18.84 -2.13 1.66
C ASP A 92 -18.12 -3.49 1.59
N LYS A 93 -17.08 -3.55 0.71
CA LYS A 93 -16.44 -4.82 0.36
C LYS A 93 -15.53 -5.38 1.44
N GLN A 94 -15.27 -4.64 2.51
CA GLN A 94 -14.39 -5.02 3.61
C GLN A 94 -13.00 -5.51 3.13
N LYS A 95 -12.50 -4.93 2.04
CA LYS A 95 -11.18 -5.24 1.50
C LYS A 95 -10.08 -4.66 2.37
N ILE A 96 -8.97 -5.39 2.50
CA ILE A 96 -7.72 -4.85 3.03
C ILE A 96 -6.93 -4.30 1.86
N LEU A 97 -6.65 -2.99 1.87
CA LEU A 97 -5.90 -2.31 0.84
C LEU A 97 -4.70 -1.57 1.44
N PRO A 98 -3.57 -1.49 0.72
CA PRO A 98 -2.46 -0.63 1.13
C PRO A 98 -2.81 0.84 0.86
N CYS A 99 -3.13 1.59 1.90
CA CYS A 99 -3.47 3.00 1.81
C CYS A 99 -2.57 3.85 2.70
N ALA A 100 -2.31 5.10 2.30
CA ALA A 100 -1.62 6.06 3.14
C ALA A 100 -2.59 6.60 4.20
N VAL A 101 -2.27 6.35 5.46
CA VAL A 101 -3.05 6.80 6.61
C VAL A 101 -2.17 7.57 7.58
N TYR A 102 -2.81 8.47 8.35
CA TYR A 102 -2.13 9.22 9.40
C TYR A 102 -1.96 8.34 10.62
N LEU A 103 -0.70 8.13 11.05
CA LEU A 103 -0.36 7.28 12.18
C LEU A 103 -0.21 8.09 13.47
N GLN A 104 -0.75 7.54 14.57
CA GLN A 104 -0.71 8.14 15.91
C GLN A 104 -0.05 7.23 16.96
N GLY A 105 0.81 6.34 16.54
CA GLY A 105 1.53 5.40 17.40
C GLY A 105 1.61 4.00 16.82
N GLU A 106 0.79 3.69 15.83
CA GLU A 106 0.81 2.42 15.11
C GLU A 106 2.17 2.27 14.42
N TYR A 107 2.67 1.04 14.34
CA TYR A 107 4.02 0.74 13.84
C TYR A 107 5.15 1.51 14.58
N GLY A 108 4.86 2.12 15.73
CA GLY A 108 5.80 2.97 16.46
C GLY A 108 6.07 4.32 15.77
N LEU A 109 5.21 4.72 14.84
CA LEU A 109 5.30 5.96 14.07
C LEU A 109 4.22 6.93 14.52
N ARG A 110 4.54 8.24 14.56
CA ARG A 110 3.59 9.30 14.92
C ARG A 110 3.66 10.46 13.95
N ASP A 111 2.52 11.13 13.81
CA ASP A 111 2.40 12.43 13.14
C ASP A 111 2.85 12.42 11.68
N LEU A 112 2.66 11.28 10.99
CA LEU A 112 3.01 11.15 9.58
C LEU A 112 2.05 10.23 8.82
N PHE A 113 1.96 10.42 7.51
CA PHE A 113 1.22 9.56 6.61
C PHE A 113 2.12 8.47 6.06
N VAL A 114 1.70 7.22 6.21
CA VAL A 114 2.45 6.05 5.73
C VAL A 114 1.50 5.05 5.09
N GLY A 115 1.92 4.44 4.00
CA GLY A 115 1.22 3.34 3.37
C GLY A 115 1.26 2.10 4.26
N VAL A 116 0.10 1.67 4.74
CA VAL A 116 -0.09 0.47 5.57
C VAL A 116 -1.35 -0.26 5.13
N PRO A 117 -1.50 -1.55 5.44
CA PRO A 117 -2.75 -2.26 5.19
C PRO A 117 -3.86 -1.69 6.06
N CYS A 118 -4.95 -1.32 5.46
CA CYS A 118 -6.13 -0.82 6.18
C CYS A 118 -7.43 -1.24 5.50
N TYR A 119 -8.53 -1.10 6.23
CA TYR A 119 -9.88 -1.28 5.71
C TYR A 119 -10.46 0.08 5.29
N PRO A 120 -10.57 0.40 4.00
CA PRO A 120 -11.26 1.60 3.55
C PRO A 120 -12.78 1.36 3.58
N ILE A 121 -13.42 1.62 4.71
CA ILE A 121 -14.88 1.51 4.88
C ILE A 121 -15.50 2.85 5.22
N PHE A 122 -16.73 3.09 4.73
CA PHE A 122 -17.44 4.36 4.88
C PHE A 122 -17.72 4.75 6.35
N ARG A 123 -17.75 3.78 7.26
CA ARG A 123 -18.06 4.00 8.67
C ARG A 123 -16.87 3.86 9.63
N ARG A 124 -15.71 3.39 9.15
CA ARG A 124 -14.53 3.12 9.97
C ARG A 124 -13.25 3.19 9.14
N PHE A 125 -12.70 4.38 8.98
CA PHE A 125 -11.30 4.54 8.52
C PHE A 125 -10.26 4.21 9.59
N ASP A 126 -10.69 3.58 10.68
CA ASP A 126 -9.96 3.46 11.93
C ASP A 126 -9.47 2.03 12.25
N GLU A 127 -9.70 1.06 11.37
CA GLU A 127 -9.13 -0.28 11.55
C GLU A 127 -7.90 -0.48 10.66
N LEU A 128 -6.71 -0.35 11.26
CA LEU A 128 -5.46 -0.71 10.63
C LEU A 128 -5.18 -2.19 10.83
N PHE A 129 -4.82 -2.87 9.76
CA PHE A 129 -4.33 -4.24 9.85
C PHE A 129 -2.83 -4.21 10.15
N GLN A 130 -2.45 -4.56 11.37
CA GLN A 130 -1.06 -4.60 11.78
C GLN A 130 -0.44 -5.93 11.34
N LEU A 131 0.44 -5.87 10.33
CA LEU A 131 1.26 -7.02 9.95
C LEU A 131 2.34 -7.29 11.00
N ASP A 132 2.62 -8.57 11.26
CA ASP A 132 3.68 -8.97 12.15
C ASP A 132 5.03 -8.42 11.67
N ARG A 133 5.75 -7.77 12.58
CA ARG A 133 7.07 -7.20 12.32
C ARG A 133 8.11 -8.32 12.35
N GLY A 134 8.34 -9.00 11.24
CA GLY A 134 9.53 -9.84 11.15
C GLY A 134 10.81 -9.00 11.29
N PRO A 135 11.94 -9.60 11.71
CA PRO A 135 13.16 -8.90 12.13
C PRO A 135 13.84 -8.00 11.09
N ALA A 136 13.35 -7.98 9.86
CA ALA A 136 13.98 -7.25 8.75
C ALA A 136 13.38 -5.85 8.48
N CYS A 137 12.30 -5.42 9.14
CA CYS A 137 11.63 -4.18 8.77
C CYS A 137 11.99 -2.95 9.60
N LEU A 138 12.42 -3.10 10.85
CA LEU A 138 12.93 -2.01 11.70
C LEU A 138 13.74 -2.68 12.81
N GLY A 139 15.05 -2.42 12.89
CA GLY A 139 15.87 -2.91 13.99
C GLY A 139 15.40 -2.34 15.32
N HIS A 140 14.58 -3.08 16.03
CA HIS A 140 14.51 -3.14 17.50
C HIS A 140 13.48 -4.20 17.93
N SER A 141 13.93 -5.03 18.86
CA SER A 141 13.17 -6.10 19.49
C SER A 141 12.10 -5.55 20.44
N ASP A 142 10.84 -5.94 20.30
CA ASP A 142 10.00 -6.23 21.45
C ASP A 142 8.84 -7.16 21.06
N HIS A 143 8.75 -8.28 21.79
CA HIS A 143 7.70 -9.28 21.65
C HIS A 143 6.44 -8.78 22.36
N ARG A 144 5.45 -8.31 21.62
CA ARG A 144 4.07 -8.19 22.13
C ARG A 144 3.05 -8.58 21.07
N SER A 145 2.01 -9.25 21.54
CA SER A 145 0.83 -9.76 20.83
C SER A 145 0.18 -8.80 19.85
N PRO A 146 -0.59 -9.29 18.86
CA PRO A 146 -1.30 -8.41 17.91
C PRO A 146 -2.25 -7.51 18.69
N VAL A 147 -1.88 -6.25 18.82
CA VAL A 147 -2.75 -5.22 19.38
C VAL A 147 -3.59 -4.68 18.23
N THR A 148 -4.88 -4.97 18.26
CA THR A 148 -5.86 -4.26 17.44
C THR A 148 -5.97 -2.85 18.03
N THR A 149 -5.22 -1.91 17.48
CA THR A 149 -5.31 -0.52 17.90
C THR A 149 -6.45 0.14 17.14
N ARG A 150 -7.49 0.50 17.87
CA ARG A 150 -8.62 1.27 17.38
C ARG A 150 -8.18 2.72 17.25
N ILE A 151 -8.14 3.27 16.04
CA ILE A 151 -7.94 4.70 15.84
C ILE A 151 -9.32 5.37 15.95
N VAL A 152 -9.50 6.17 16.98
CA VAL A 152 -10.64 7.09 17.08
C VAL A 152 -10.25 8.32 16.26
N LEU A 153 -10.77 8.45 15.05
CA LEU A 153 -10.76 9.73 14.35
C LEU A 153 -11.79 10.63 15.04
N GLU A 154 -11.34 11.56 15.84
CA GLU A 154 -12.19 12.72 16.14
C GLU A 154 -12.56 13.37 14.80
N PRO A 155 -13.84 13.70 14.59
CA PRO A 155 -14.23 14.39 13.37
C PRO A 155 -13.43 15.69 13.31
N LEU A 156 -12.65 15.86 12.25
CA LEU A 156 -11.98 17.12 11.94
C LEU A 156 -13.05 18.19 12.01
N ARG A 157 -13.06 18.94 13.10
CA ARG A 157 -13.93 20.10 13.22
C ARG A 157 -13.65 21.00 12.02
N SER A 158 -14.69 21.28 11.28
CA SER A 158 -14.78 22.06 10.05
C SER A 158 -14.37 23.52 10.20
N SER A 159 -13.21 23.84 10.76
CA SER A 159 -12.80 25.23 10.99
C SER A 159 -11.59 25.72 10.21
N ARG A 160 -11.05 24.93 9.24
CA ARG A 160 -9.92 25.40 8.43
C ARG A 160 -9.98 25.13 6.92
N TYR A 161 -11.12 24.75 6.36
CA TYR A 161 -11.32 24.64 4.90
C TYR A 161 -12.57 25.38 4.43
N SER A 162 -12.74 26.63 4.86
CA SER A 162 -13.70 27.56 4.28
C SER A 162 -12.97 28.57 3.38
N SER A 163 -12.36 28.15 2.29
CA SER A 163 -12.05 29.04 1.16
C SER A 163 -11.38 28.28 0.00
N TRP A 164 -12.11 27.34 -0.60
CA TRP A 164 -11.87 27.05 -2.02
C TRP A 164 -13.19 27.38 -2.74
N SER A 165 -13.34 28.66 -3.08
CA SER A 165 -14.38 29.08 -4.01
C SER A 165 -14.05 28.50 -5.38
N MET A 166 -14.96 27.69 -5.93
CA MET A 166 -15.00 27.43 -7.35
C MET A 166 -15.27 28.75 -8.07
N ASN A 167 -14.28 29.33 -8.69
CA ASN A 167 -14.45 30.30 -9.75
C ASN A 167 -13.46 29.99 -10.87
N GLY A 168 -14.03 29.64 -12.02
CA GLY A 168 -13.51 29.96 -13.32
C GLY A 168 -12.85 28.81 -14.12
N TYR A 169 -13.58 28.45 -15.13
CA TYR A 169 -13.35 27.86 -16.46
C TYR A 169 -13.56 26.36 -16.56
#